data_b32a884e10d40fce6c3437a9625ee2fe
#
_entry.id   b32a884e10d40fce6c3437a9625ee2fe
#
_cell.length_a   1.000
_cell.length_b   1.000
_cell.length_c   1.000
_cell.angle_alpha   90.00
_cell.angle_beta   90.00
_cell.angle_gamma   90.00
#
_symmetry.space_group_name_H-M   'P 1'
#
loop_
_entity.id
_entity.type
_entity.pdbx_description
1 polymer ?
#
loop_
_entity_poly.entity_id
_entity_poly.type
_entity_poly.pdbx_seq_one_letter_code
_entity_poly.pdbx_strand_id
1 'polypeptide(L)'
;MNVIETRALGKSYGSTRALRDCTLAIPDGHVVALVGPNGAGKSTFLNLAVGLATPSAGEVTVLGGLAAGSLPALDGIAFVAQDTPLFKNLSAADLIHMTRNLNLRFDQGYAEHRLGELGIDLEQKAGKMSGGQQAQLALTLALARRPQLLVLDEPMAMLDPLARHDFMATVMTAVADDGVSVVLSSHVLAELERVADYLVLVSRGRVQVAGEVNDLLATHRVLTGPAAQAGRHLQHWDVVHASCAAPLAEVLVRGYATCEPMPPGWDAHSLTLEELTLAYLREPDAAALPGPARTHSPGTKERTK
;
A
#
# COMPACT_ATOMS: atom_id res chain seq x y z
N MET A 1 -0.56 -11.03 -12.88
CA MET A 1 -0.20 -11.94 -11.74
C MET A 1 -0.49 -11.16 -10.46
N ASN A 2 -0.76 -11.83 -9.31
CA ASN A 2 -0.91 -11.13 -8.04
C ASN A 2 0.42 -11.15 -7.28
N VAL A 3 0.86 -9.98 -6.79
CA VAL A 3 2.08 -9.88 -6.00
C VAL A 3 1.83 -10.26 -4.53
N ILE A 4 0.62 -10.01 -4.02
CA ILE A 4 0.12 -10.51 -2.74
C ILE A 4 -1.33 -10.96 -2.93
N GLU A 5 -1.67 -12.15 -2.43
CA GLU A 5 -3.04 -12.64 -2.38
C GLU A 5 -3.35 -13.20 -0.99
N THR A 6 -4.48 -12.82 -0.44
CA THR A 6 -4.95 -13.29 0.87
C THR A 6 -6.37 -13.82 0.77
N ARG A 7 -6.66 -14.89 1.53
CA ARG A 7 -8.00 -15.48 1.62
C ARG A 7 -8.38 -15.68 3.07
N ALA A 8 -9.42 -14.98 3.50
CA ALA A 8 -9.92 -14.99 4.88
C ALA A 8 -8.80 -14.84 5.93
N LEU A 9 -7.78 -14.01 5.60
CA LEU A 9 -6.58 -13.86 6.42
C LEU A 9 -6.92 -13.24 7.77
N GLY A 10 -6.52 -13.94 8.84
CA GLY A 10 -6.71 -13.50 10.22
C GLY A 10 -5.45 -13.67 11.04
N LYS A 11 -5.22 -12.72 11.96
CA LYS A 11 -4.13 -12.77 12.93
C LYS A 11 -4.59 -12.32 14.30
N SER A 12 -4.29 -13.13 15.30
CA SER A 12 -4.53 -12.82 16.71
C SER A 12 -3.23 -12.89 17.51
N TYR A 13 -3.07 -11.98 18.46
CA TYR A 13 -2.03 -11.96 19.47
C TYR A 13 -2.70 -12.01 20.84
N GLY A 14 -2.74 -13.20 21.46
CA GLY A 14 -3.53 -13.42 22.66
C GLY A 14 -5.02 -13.13 22.39
N SER A 15 -5.61 -12.23 23.15
CA SER A 15 -7.02 -11.82 23.00
C SER A 15 -7.24 -10.76 21.91
N THR A 16 -6.19 -10.12 21.41
CA THR A 16 -6.29 -9.04 20.41
C THR A 16 -6.31 -9.61 19.02
N ARG A 17 -7.38 -9.34 18.27
CA ARG A 17 -7.49 -9.68 16.84
C ARG A 17 -6.95 -8.51 16.00
N ALA A 18 -5.72 -8.65 15.52
CA ALA A 18 -5.07 -7.63 14.69
C ALA A 18 -5.60 -7.61 13.26
N LEU A 19 -5.92 -8.79 12.67
CA LEU A 19 -6.56 -8.90 11.36
C LEU A 19 -7.74 -9.88 11.42
N ARG A 20 -8.78 -9.61 10.59
CA ARG A 20 -10.03 -10.36 10.58
C ARG A 20 -10.52 -10.50 9.15
N ASP A 21 -10.55 -11.74 8.67
CA ASP A 21 -11.18 -12.08 7.38
C ASP A 21 -10.77 -11.14 6.22
N CYS A 22 -9.45 -10.89 6.10
CA CYS A 22 -8.92 -10.07 5.04
C CYS A 22 -8.78 -10.91 3.77
N THR A 23 -9.61 -10.64 2.77
CA THR A 23 -9.51 -11.23 1.43
C THR A 23 -9.17 -10.13 0.44
N LEU A 24 -8.01 -10.26 -0.21
CA LEU A 24 -7.43 -9.22 -1.05
C LEU A 24 -6.54 -9.86 -2.11
N ALA A 25 -6.54 -9.30 -3.31
CA ALA A 25 -5.60 -9.60 -4.37
C ALA A 25 -4.97 -8.30 -4.85
N ILE A 26 -3.67 -8.16 -4.66
CA ILE A 26 -2.88 -7.01 -5.12
C ILE A 26 -2.18 -7.43 -6.42
N PRO A 27 -2.45 -6.79 -7.55
CA PRO A 27 -1.77 -7.09 -8.80
C PRO A 27 -0.30 -6.68 -8.75
N ASP A 28 0.54 -7.30 -9.59
CA ASP A 28 1.93 -6.92 -9.79
C ASP A 28 2.07 -5.63 -10.61
N GLY A 29 3.24 -5.01 -10.54
CA GLY A 29 3.57 -3.81 -11.30
C GLY A 29 3.01 -2.51 -10.72
N HIS A 30 2.44 -2.54 -9.51
CA HIS A 30 1.84 -1.37 -8.87
C HIS A 30 2.68 -0.82 -7.72
N VAL A 31 2.49 0.49 -7.49
CA VAL A 31 2.89 1.17 -6.25
C VAL A 31 1.66 1.26 -5.34
N VAL A 32 1.62 0.37 -4.36
CA VAL A 32 0.47 0.17 -3.49
C VAL A 32 0.58 1.00 -2.23
N ALA A 33 -0.36 1.90 -2.00
CA ALA A 33 -0.54 2.59 -0.72
C ALA A 33 -1.34 1.72 0.25
N LEU A 34 -0.67 1.20 1.29
CA LEU A 34 -1.33 0.52 2.41
C LEU A 34 -1.59 1.54 3.53
N VAL A 35 -2.82 2.01 3.65
CA VAL A 35 -3.19 3.09 4.56
C VAL A 35 -4.15 2.63 5.65
N GLY A 36 -4.23 3.40 6.72
CA GLY A 36 -5.12 3.15 7.84
C GLY A 36 -4.58 3.74 9.14
N PRO A 37 -5.41 3.93 10.16
CA PRO A 37 -5.00 4.48 11.43
C PRO A 37 -3.99 3.59 12.15
N ASN A 38 -3.32 4.14 13.17
CA ASN A 38 -2.44 3.37 14.04
C ASN A 38 -3.22 2.23 14.71
N GLY A 39 -2.62 1.03 14.72
CA GLY A 39 -3.30 -0.17 15.24
C GLY A 39 -4.32 -0.80 14.29
N ALA A 40 -4.52 -0.31 13.07
CA ALA A 40 -5.45 -0.89 12.08
C ALA A 40 -5.04 -2.28 11.59
N GLY A 41 -3.77 -2.67 11.74
CA GLY A 41 -3.25 -3.96 11.30
C GLY A 41 -2.26 -3.91 10.14
N LYS A 42 -1.84 -2.71 9.67
CA LYS A 42 -0.92 -2.53 8.53
C LYS A 42 0.37 -3.35 8.67
N SER A 43 1.17 -3.09 9.71
CA SER A 43 2.42 -3.83 9.96
C SER A 43 2.19 -5.32 10.17
N THR A 44 1.06 -5.71 10.79
CA THR A 44 0.69 -7.12 10.91
C THR A 44 0.45 -7.75 9.54
N PHE A 45 -0.27 -7.06 8.64
CA PHE A 45 -0.49 -7.51 7.27
C PHE A 45 0.84 -7.67 6.52
N LEU A 46 1.72 -6.67 6.59
CA LEU A 46 3.04 -6.72 5.95
C LEU A 46 3.89 -7.87 6.50
N ASN A 47 3.95 -8.04 7.83
CA ASN A 47 4.70 -9.13 8.46
C ASN A 47 4.21 -10.53 8.05
N LEU A 48 2.90 -10.69 7.84
CA LEU A 48 2.35 -11.93 7.29
C LEU A 48 2.74 -12.14 5.83
N ALA A 49 2.67 -11.08 5.01
CA ALA A 49 3.02 -11.14 3.59
C ALA A 49 4.50 -11.47 3.35
N VAL A 50 5.41 -10.95 4.20
CA VAL A 50 6.85 -11.24 4.09
C VAL A 50 7.28 -12.51 4.87
N GLY A 51 6.34 -13.19 5.54
CA GLY A 51 6.62 -14.45 6.26
C GLY A 51 7.28 -14.28 7.64
N LEU A 52 7.33 -13.05 8.19
CA LEU A 52 7.82 -12.80 9.56
C LEU A 52 6.81 -13.19 10.64
N ALA A 53 5.55 -13.39 10.25
CA ALA A 53 4.51 -13.88 11.13
C ALA A 53 3.69 -14.96 10.42
N THR A 54 3.11 -15.88 11.20
CA THR A 54 2.23 -16.95 10.68
C THR A 54 0.77 -16.55 10.88
N PRO A 55 -0.12 -16.77 9.90
CA PRO A 55 -1.55 -16.54 10.03
C PRO A 55 -2.15 -17.35 11.20
N SER A 56 -3.15 -16.78 11.89
CA SER A 56 -3.98 -17.52 12.85
C SER A 56 -5.19 -18.16 12.17
N ALA A 57 -5.58 -17.65 11.00
CA ALA A 57 -6.65 -18.17 10.13
C ALA A 57 -6.42 -17.72 8.71
N GLY A 58 -6.98 -18.46 7.75
CA GLY A 58 -6.83 -18.16 6.33
C GLY A 58 -5.42 -18.37 5.82
N GLU A 59 -5.11 -17.79 4.66
CA GLU A 59 -3.83 -17.96 3.99
C GLU A 59 -3.35 -16.66 3.33
N VAL A 60 -2.04 -16.58 3.10
CA VAL A 60 -1.38 -15.53 2.33
C VAL A 60 -0.37 -16.15 1.39
N THR A 61 -0.44 -15.77 0.12
CA THR A 61 0.53 -16.12 -0.91
C THR A 61 1.09 -14.87 -1.55
N VAL A 62 2.29 -14.99 -2.09
CA VAL A 62 3.01 -13.87 -2.70
C VAL A 62 3.61 -14.29 -4.05
N LEU A 63 3.96 -13.31 -4.89
CA LEU A 63 4.67 -13.53 -6.16
C LEU A 63 4.03 -14.63 -7.02
N GLY A 64 2.70 -14.55 -7.21
CA GLY A 64 1.97 -15.47 -8.07
C GLY A 64 1.66 -16.83 -7.44
N GLY A 65 1.57 -16.92 -6.11
CA GLY A 65 1.10 -18.13 -5.41
C GLY A 65 2.16 -18.83 -4.55
N LEU A 66 3.34 -18.23 -4.37
CA LEU A 66 4.34 -18.75 -3.43
C LEU A 66 3.86 -18.59 -1.99
N ALA A 67 4.05 -19.57 -1.13
CA ALA A 67 3.72 -19.44 0.29
C ALA A 67 4.62 -18.37 0.92
N ALA A 68 4.01 -17.44 1.67
CA ALA A 68 4.76 -16.41 2.39
C ALA A 68 5.79 -17.05 3.35
N GLY A 69 7.02 -16.53 3.35
CA GLY A 69 8.13 -17.07 4.15
C GLY A 69 8.81 -18.30 3.55
N SER A 70 8.37 -18.84 2.42
CA SER A 70 9.12 -19.87 1.71
C SER A 70 10.41 -19.33 1.09
N LEU A 71 11.44 -20.16 0.93
CA LEU A 71 12.71 -19.72 0.35
C LEU A 71 12.56 -19.02 -1.02
N PRO A 72 11.74 -19.54 -1.97
CA PRO A 72 11.49 -18.82 -3.22
C PRO A 72 10.82 -17.45 -3.04
N ALA A 73 9.90 -17.33 -2.08
CA ALA A 73 9.26 -16.05 -1.77
C ALA A 73 10.27 -15.06 -1.17
N LEU A 74 11.09 -15.51 -0.22
CA LEU A 74 12.11 -14.67 0.42
C LEU A 74 13.18 -14.19 -0.56
N ASP A 75 13.51 -14.95 -1.60
CA ASP A 75 14.46 -14.53 -2.64
C ASP A 75 13.89 -13.38 -3.50
N GLY A 76 12.57 -13.35 -3.72
CA GLY A 76 11.89 -12.33 -4.52
C GLY A 76 11.40 -11.11 -3.75
N ILE A 77 11.45 -11.11 -2.41
CA ILE A 77 10.92 -10.02 -1.57
C ILE A 77 12.05 -9.32 -0.84
N ALA A 78 12.03 -7.99 -0.84
CA ALA A 78 12.81 -7.18 0.07
C ALA A 78 11.89 -6.43 1.03
N PHE A 79 12.27 -6.34 2.32
CA PHE A 79 11.48 -5.69 3.36
C PHE A 79 12.32 -4.68 4.12
N VAL A 80 11.79 -3.46 4.23
CA VAL A 80 12.33 -2.40 5.10
C VAL A 80 11.32 -2.14 6.20
N ALA A 81 11.68 -2.49 7.44
CA ALA A 81 10.84 -2.30 8.61
C ALA A 81 10.88 -0.85 9.11
N GLN A 82 9.87 -0.43 9.85
CA GLN A 82 9.69 0.93 10.38
C GLN A 82 10.92 1.45 11.15
N ASP A 83 11.54 0.62 11.99
CA ASP A 83 12.66 1.01 12.83
C ASP A 83 14.02 0.98 12.09
N THR A 84 14.02 0.65 10.80
CA THR A 84 15.22 0.51 9.98
C THR A 84 16.35 -0.21 10.75
N PRO A 85 16.19 -1.51 11.08
CA PRO A 85 17.04 -2.22 12.03
C PRO A 85 18.42 -2.55 11.44
N LEU A 86 19.26 -1.54 11.27
CA LEU A 86 20.65 -1.72 10.85
C LEU A 86 21.53 -2.06 12.06
N PHE A 87 22.53 -2.91 11.87
CA PHE A 87 23.56 -3.18 12.88
C PHE A 87 24.45 -1.94 13.05
N LYS A 88 24.18 -1.14 14.09
CA LYS A 88 24.77 0.18 14.32
C LYS A 88 26.30 0.17 14.41
N ASN A 89 26.92 -0.95 14.77
CA ASN A 89 28.37 -1.10 14.91
C ASN A 89 29.07 -1.45 13.59
N LEU A 90 28.33 -1.87 12.56
CA LEU A 90 28.84 -2.21 11.25
C LEU A 90 28.91 -0.98 10.35
N SER A 91 29.93 -0.95 9.48
CA SER A 91 30.04 0.06 8.41
C SER A 91 29.07 -0.26 7.25
N ALA A 92 28.90 0.68 6.33
CA ALA A 92 28.13 0.44 5.12
C ALA A 92 28.73 -0.72 4.30
N ALA A 93 30.06 -0.78 4.19
CA ALA A 93 30.75 -1.89 3.52
C ALA A 93 30.51 -3.24 4.20
N ASP A 94 30.57 -3.28 5.55
CA ASP A 94 30.27 -4.51 6.31
C ASP A 94 28.81 -4.97 6.05
N LEU A 95 27.86 -4.04 6.02
CA LEU A 95 26.45 -4.34 5.77
C LEU A 95 26.21 -4.82 4.34
N ILE A 96 26.88 -4.24 3.34
CA ILE A 96 26.88 -4.73 1.95
C ILE A 96 27.39 -6.17 1.91
N HIS A 97 28.56 -6.40 2.50
CA HIS A 97 29.19 -7.73 2.52
C HIS A 97 28.30 -8.77 3.22
N MET A 98 27.74 -8.43 4.37
CA MET A 98 26.82 -9.29 5.11
C MET A 98 25.58 -9.61 4.28
N THR A 99 24.93 -8.58 3.69
CA THR A 99 23.69 -8.77 2.91
C THR A 99 23.96 -9.63 1.66
N ARG A 100 25.09 -9.41 0.98
CA ARG A 100 25.52 -10.25 -0.15
C ARG A 100 25.65 -11.72 0.24
N ASN A 101 26.27 -12.01 1.39
CA ASN A 101 26.49 -13.39 1.83
C ASN A 101 25.21 -14.09 2.32
N LEU A 102 24.18 -13.34 2.68
CA LEU A 102 22.88 -13.87 3.15
C LEU A 102 21.85 -14.04 2.04
N ASN A 103 22.13 -13.57 0.81
CA ASN A 103 21.16 -13.57 -0.27
C ASN A 103 21.73 -14.24 -1.53
N LEU A 104 20.88 -14.96 -2.26
CA LEU A 104 21.27 -15.64 -3.50
C LEU A 104 21.60 -14.64 -4.61
N ARG A 105 20.88 -13.53 -4.64
CA ARG A 105 21.06 -12.44 -5.60
C ARG A 105 21.39 -11.16 -4.84
N PHE A 106 22.47 -10.51 -5.21
CA PHE A 106 22.85 -9.22 -4.66
C PHE A 106 23.80 -8.50 -5.63
N ASP A 107 23.41 -7.31 -6.02
CA ASP A 107 24.19 -6.43 -6.88
C ASP A 107 25.03 -5.47 -6.03
N GLN A 108 26.26 -5.88 -5.73
CA GLN A 108 27.21 -5.08 -4.92
C GLN A 108 27.57 -3.78 -5.64
N GLY A 109 27.77 -3.83 -6.98
CA GLY A 109 28.12 -2.65 -7.77
C GLY A 109 27.04 -1.57 -7.70
N TYR A 110 25.77 -1.96 -7.77
CA TYR A 110 24.64 -1.06 -7.56
C TYR A 110 24.68 -0.44 -6.16
N ALA A 111 24.89 -1.25 -5.12
CA ALA A 111 24.89 -0.75 -3.75
C ALA A 111 25.99 0.27 -3.50
N GLU A 112 27.24 -0.03 -3.93
CA GLU A 112 28.39 0.85 -3.77
C GLU A 112 28.23 2.16 -4.58
N HIS A 113 27.79 2.05 -5.84
CA HIS A 113 27.54 3.20 -6.69
C HIS A 113 26.49 4.12 -6.07
N ARG A 114 25.36 3.54 -5.65
CA ARG A 114 24.25 4.31 -5.07
C ARG A 114 24.65 5.03 -3.78
N LEU A 115 25.38 4.38 -2.89
CA LEU A 115 25.88 5.03 -1.67
C LEU A 115 26.87 6.15 -1.99
N GLY A 116 27.68 5.99 -3.04
CA GLY A 116 28.57 7.06 -3.54
C GLY A 116 27.79 8.28 -4.02
N GLU A 117 26.70 8.10 -4.80
CA GLU A 117 25.81 9.20 -5.22
C GLU A 117 25.17 9.93 -4.04
N LEU A 118 24.82 9.20 -2.99
CA LEU A 118 24.23 9.74 -1.76
C LEU A 118 25.28 10.39 -0.82
N GLY A 119 26.57 10.34 -1.18
CA GLY A 119 27.64 10.85 -0.33
C GLY A 119 27.81 10.08 0.99
N ILE A 120 27.41 8.81 1.02
CA ILE A 120 27.55 7.93 2.18
C ILE A 120 28.89 7.18 2.05
N ASP A 121 29.82 7.46 2.98
CA ASP A 121 31.10 6.78 3.02
C ASP A 121 30.92 5.30 3.42
N LEU A 122 31.54 4.40 2.66
CA LEU A 122 31.47 2.96 2.88
C LEU A 122 32.04 2.55 4.24
N GLU A 123 33.01 3.29 4.78
CA GLU A 123 33.62 3.04 6.09
C GLU A 123 32.78 3.64 7.24
N GLN A 124 31.79 4.46 6.93
CA GLN A 124 30.95 5.06 7.95
C GLN A 124 30.06 4.00 8.62
N LYS A 125 30.11 3.94 9.96
CA LYS A 125 29.24 3.05 10.74
C LYS A 125 27.79 3.53 10.73
N ALA A 126 26.85 2.59 10.55
CA ALA A 126 25.43 2.90 10.49
C ALA A 126 24.92 3.69 11.71
N GLY A 127 25.44 3.42 12.91
CA GLY A 127 25.09 4.15 14.13
C GLY A 127 25.57 5.60 14.19
N LYS A 128 26.46 6.03 13.26
CA LYS A 128 26.93 7.43 13.13
C LYS A 128 26.23 8.17 11.99
N MET A 129 25.37 7.50 11.22
CA MET A 129 24.61 8.07 10.14
C MET A 129 23.39 8.82 10.67
N SER A 130 22.96 9.87 9.94
CA SER A 130 21.66 10.48 10.19
C SER A 130 20.51 9.48 9.91
N GLY A 131 19.30 9.75 10.42
CA GLY A 131 18.13 8.92 10.14
C GLY A 131 17.86 8.77 8.64
N GLY A 132 18.02 9.86 7.87
CA GLY A 132 17.92 9.84 6.42
C GLY A 132 18.96 8.94 5.74
N GLN A 133 20.22 9.04 6.17
CA GLN A 133 21.28 8.17 5.65
C GLN A 133 21.06 6.70 6.00
N GLN A 134 20.57 6.40 7.20
CA GLN A 134 20.21 5.03 7.59
C GLN A 134 19.08 4.47 6.73
N ALA A 135 18.03 5.26 6.48
CA ALA A 135 16.93 4.87 5.63
C ALA A 135 17.38 4.64 4.17
N GLN A 136 18.23 5.51 3.64
CA GLN A 136 18.80 5.35 2.29
C GLN A 136 19.71 4.12 2.19
N LEU A 137 20.52 3.85 3.21
CA LEU A 137 21.34 2.64 3.27
C LEU A 137 20.46 1.38 3.29
N ALA A 138 19.42 1.33 4.13
CA ALA A 138 18.51 0.19 4.19
C ALA A 138 17.77 -0.03 2.85
N LEU A 139 17.29 1.04 2.22
CA LEU A 139 16.65 0.97 0.91
C LEU A 139 17.64 0.49 -0.16
N THR A 140 18.86 1.00 -0.17
CA THR A 140 19.92 0.58 -1.10
C THR A 140 20.22 -0.92 -0.96
N LEU A 141 20.37 -1.42 0.27
CA LEU A 141 20.59 -2.85 0.54
C LEU A 141 19.38 -3.70 0.09
N ALA A 142 18.17 -3.21 0.28
CA ALA A 142 16.95 -3.88 -0.16
C ALA A 142 16.88 -3.97 -1.70
N LEU A 143 17.13 -2.87 -2.40
CA LEU A 143 17.10 -2.80 -3.87
C LEU A 143 18.24 -3.57 -4.52
N ALA A 144 19.44 -3.60 -3.90
CA ALA A 144 20.57 -4.38 -4.38
C ALA A 144 20.29 -5.89 -4.45
N ARG A 145 19.28 -6.39 -3.75
CA ARG A 145 18.80 -7.77 -3.87
C ARG A 145 18.01 -8.02 -5.16
N ARG A 146 17.72 -6.99 -5.95
CA ARG A 146 16.91 -7.06 -7.17
C ARG A 146 15.55 -7.76 -6.92
N PRO A 147 14.75 -7.26 -5.96
CA PRO A 147 13.49 -7.90 -5.59
C PRO A 147 12.43 -7.71 -6.68
N GLN A 148 11.44 -8.62 -6.72
CA GLN A 148 10.20 -8.46 -7.48
C GLN A 148 9.15 -7.66 -6.68
N LEU A 149 9.21 -7.78 -5.34
CA LEU A 149 8.34 -7.07 -4.42
C LEU A 149 9.18 -6.37 -3.34
N LEU A 150 9.05 -5.04 -3.28
CA LEU A 150 9.60 -4.21 -2.20
C LEU A 150 8.49 -3.86 -1.21
N VAL A 151 8.66 -4.25 0.04
CA VAL A 151 7.72 -3.95 1.12
C VAL A 151 8.35 -2.96 2.08
N LEU A 152 7.66 -1.85 2.32
CA LEU A 152 8.13 -0.74 3.12
C LEU A 152 7.13 -0.43 4.24
N ASP A 153 7.51 -0.62 5.50
CA ASP A 153 6.62 -0.35 6.64
C ASP A 153 6.98 1.00 7.28
N GLU A 154 6.18 2.02 7.00
CA GLU A 154 6.34 3.42 7.45
C GLU A 154 7.79 3.97 7.31
N PRO A 155 8.45 3.77 6.15
CA PRO A 155 9.89 4.00 6.02
C PRO A 155 10.28 5.48 6.15
N MET A 156 9.33 6.39 6.01
CA MET A 156 9.55 7.85 6.02
C MET A 156 9.17 8.52 7.34
N ALA A 157 8.70 7.77 8.35
CA ALA A 157 8.17 8.34 9.58
C ALA A 157 9.17 9.26 10.34
N MET A 158 10.46 8.96 10.24
CA MET A 158 11.54 9.68 10.94
C MET A 158 12.37 10.58 10.02
N LEU A 159 11.96 10.75 8.75
CA LEU A 159 12.69 11.55 7.77
C LEU A 159 12.20 12.99 7.73
N ASP A 160 13.10 13.93 7.52
CA ASP A 160 12.77 15.30 7.15
C ASP A 160 12.17 15.37 5.72
N PRO A 161 11.54 16.48 5.32
CA PRO A 161 10.87 16.58 4.02
C PRO A 161 11.78 16.33 2.81
N LEU A 162 13.06 16.75 2.87
CA LEU A 162 14.00 16.54 1.77
C LEU A 162 14.39 15.07 1.67
N ALA A 163 14.74 14.44 2.81
CA ALA A 163 15.09 13.03 2.86
C ALA A 163 13.91 12.13 2.42
N ARG A 164 12.64 12.51 2.71
CA ARG A 164 11.44 11.82 2.19
C ARG A 164 11.36 11.90 0.68
N HIS A 165 11.56 13.08 0.13
CA HIS A 165 11.52 13.28 -1.33
C HIS A 165 12.57 12.41 -2.01
N ASP A 166 13.83 12.43 -1.51
CA ASP A 166 14.93 11.65 -2.09
C ASP A 166 14.71 10.13 -1.94
N PHE A 167 14.13 9.71 -0.81
CA PHE A 167 13.74 8.32 -0.58
C PHE A 167 12.71 7.86 -1.63
N MET A 168 11.64 8.64 -1.81
CA MET A 168 10.61 8.31 -2.79
C MET A 168 11.11 8.36 -4.23
N ALA A 169 11.97 9.32 -4.56
CA ALA A 169 12.61 9.36 -5.89
C ALA A 169 13.39 8.06 -6.17
N THR A 170 14.13 7.54 -5.17
CA THR A 170 14.84 6.25 -5.29
C THR A 170 13.88 5.09 -5.52
N VAL A 171 12.78 5.03 -4.76
CA VAL A 171 11.75 3.99 -4.93
C VAL A 171 11.15 4.06 -6.34
N MET A 172 10.77 5.25 -6.80
CA MET A 172 10.17 5.43 -8.13
C MET A 172 11.12 5.13 -9.28
N THR A 173 12.42 5.40 -9.10
CA THR A 173 13.45 4.98 -10.08
C THR A 173 13.50 3.45 -10.18
N ALA A 174 13.50 2.73 -9.05
CA ALA A 174 13.50 1.27 -9.07
C ALA A 174 12.22 0.68 -9.70
N VAL A 175 11.06 1.33 -9.50
CA VAL A 175 9.81 0.95 -10.18
C VAL A 175 9.92 1.13 -11.69
N ALA A 176 10.46 2.27 -12.14
CA ALA A 176 10.56 2.59 -13.56
C ALA A 176 11.59 1.72 -14.30
N ASP A 177 12.75 1.50 -13.69
CA ASP A 177 13.88 0.83 -14.35
C ASP A 177 13.83 -0.70 -14.22
N ASP A 178 13.42 -1.21 -13.06
CA ASP A 178 13.47 -2.63 -12.72
C ASP A 178 12.06 -3.30 -12.69
N GLY A 179 10.98 -2.52 -12.81
CA GLY A 179 9.60 -3.04 -12.77
C GLY A 179 9.20 -3.62 -11.40
N VAL A 180 9.81 -3.15 -10.32
CA VAL A 180 9.56 -3.64 -8.96
C VAL A 180 8.15 -3.25 -8.50
N SER A 181 7.37 -4.22 -8.03
CA SER A 181 6.12 -3.92 -7.32
C SER A 181 6.45 -3.39 -5.92
N VAL A 182 5.74 -2.37 -5.47
CA VAL A 182 6.00 -1.74 -4.17
C VAL A 182 4.74 -1.76 -3.32
N VAL A 183 4.85 -2.19 -2.05
CA VAL A 183 3.81 -1.99 -1.04
C VAL A 183 4.37 -1.12 0.06
N LEU A 184 3.80 0.07 0.18
CA LEU A 184 4.28 1.10 1.10
C LEU A 184 3.18 1.43 2.12
N SER A 185 3.44 1.18 3.41
CA SER A 185 2.56 1.66 4.46
C SER A 185 2.89 3.09 4.84
N SER A 186 1.87 3.92 5.01
CA SER A 186 1.99 5.26 5.56
C SER A 186 0.71 5.67 6.27
N HIS A 187 0.83 6.60 7.19
CA HIS A 187 -0.28 7.33 7.78
C HIS A 187 -0.41 8.76 7.20
N VAL A 188 0.52 9.19 6.34
CA VAL A 188 0.53 10.49 5.66
C VAL A 188 0.08 10.31 4.21
N LEU A 189 -1.21 10.53 3.95
CA LEU A 189 -1.83 10.31 2.63
C LEU A 189 -1.27 11.21 1.53
N ALA A 190 -1.01 12.48 1.84
CA ALA A 190 -0.51 13.45 0.86
C ALA A 190 0.83 13.05 0.21
N GLU A 191 1.63 12.21 0.88
CA GLU A 191 2.88 11.69 0.33
C GLU A 191 2.64 10.56 -0.69
N LEU A 192 1.59 9.77 -0.46
CA LEU A 192 1.24 8.62 -1.29
C LEU A 192 0.43 9.01 -2.53
N GLU A 193 -0.39 10.06 -2.43
CA GLU A 193 -1.27 10.51 -3.52
C GLU A 193 -0.54 10.79 -4.84
N ARG A 194 0.76 11.15 -4.75
CA ARG A 194 1.56 11.47 -5.94
C ARG A 194 2.22 10.28 -6.62
N VAL A 195 2.29 9.15 -5.92
CA VAL A 195 3.12 8.01 -6.36
C VAL A 195 2.34 6.70 -6.40
N ALA A 196 1.30 6.55 -5.58
CA ALA A 196 0.52 5.33 -5.52
C ALA A 196 -0.52 5.29 -6.65
N ASP A 197 -0.57 4.16 -7.34
CA ASP A 197 -1.57 3.84 -8.35
C ASP A 197 -2.61 2.82 -7.85
N TYR A 198 -2.35 2.15 -6.72
CA TYR A 198 -3.26 1.22 -6.08
C TYR A 198 -3.41 1.54 -4.57
N LEU A 199 -4.65 1.53 -4.08
CA LEU A 199 -4.97 1.79 -2.67
C LEU A 199 -5.41 0.51 -1.98
N VAL A 200 -4.90 0.29 -0.76
CA VAL A 200 -5.45 -0.68 0.20
C VAL A 200 -5.67 0.05 1.52
N LEU A 201 -6.93 0.23 1.91
CA LEU A 201 -7.32 0.81 3.19
C LEU A 201 -7.65 -0.29 4.19
N VAL A 202 -6.94 -0.29 5.30
CA VAL A 202 -7.20 -1.21 6.43
C VAL A 202 -7.76 -0.42 7.61
N SER A 203 -8.89 -0.87 8.13
CA SER A 203 -9.54 -0.29 9.30
C SER A 203 -10.04 -1.40 10.23
N ARG A 204 -9.79 -1.26 11.54
CA ARG A 204 -10.24 -2.22 12.57
C ARG A 204 -9.88 -3.69 12.26
N GLY A 205 -8.73 -3.91 11.64
CA GLY A 205 -8.26 -5.23 11.25
C GLY A 205 -8.95 -5.85 10.03
N ARG A 206 -9.66 -5.05 9.21
CA ARG A 206 -10.32 -5.48 7.96
C ARG A 206 -9.84 -4.63 6.80
N VAL A 207 -9.79 -5.22 5.61
CA VAL A 207 -9.65 -4.45 4.36
C VAL A 207 -10.99 -3.79 4.08
N GLN A 208 -11.00 -2.47 3.99
CA GLN A 208 -12.21 -1.67 3.77
C GLN A 208 -12.29 -1.19 2.33
N VAL A 209 -11.18 -0.75 1.74
CA VAL A 209 -11.09 -0.33 0.34
C VAL A 209 -9.89 -1.01 -0.30
N ALA A 210 -10.06 -1.48 -1.53
CA ALA A 210 -8.95 -1.92 -2.37
C ALA A 210 -9.28 -1.67 -3.84
N GLY A 211 -8.32 -1.16 -4.61
CA GLY A 211 -8.50 -0.91 -6.04
C GLY A 211 -7.49 0.08 -6.61
N GLU A 212 -7.50 0.20 -7.92
CA GLU A 212 -6.74 1.23 -8.62
C GLU A 212 -7.25 2.62 -8.21
N VAL A 213 -6.32 3.53 -7.93
CA VAL A 213 -6.66 4.89 -7.43
C VAL A 213 -7.54 5.62 -8.42
N ASN A 214 -7.22 5.56 -9.71
CA ASN A 214 -7.99 6.24 -10.75
C ASN A 214 -9.43 5.70 -10.84
N ASP A 215 -9.62 4.39 -10.72
CA ASP A 215 -10.95 3.77 -10.76
C ASP A 215 -11.77 4.12 -9.52
N LEU A 216 -11.13 4.13 -8.35
CA LEU A 216 -11.76 4.54 -7.11
C LEU A 216 -12.22 6.01 -7.20
N LEU A 217 -11.36 6.92 -7.65
CA LEU A 217 -11.70 8.33 -7.81
C LEU A 217 -12.73 8.56 -8.93
N ALA A 218 -12.71 7.77 -10.00
CA ALA A 218 -13.68 7.87 -11.08
C ALA A 218 -15.10 7.43 -10.66
N THR A 219 -15.19 6.45 -9.76
CA THR A 219 -16.46 5.87 -9.30
C THR A 219 -17.08 6.58 -8.10
N HIS A 220 -16.39 7.53 -7.49
CA HIS A 220 -16.88 8.28 -6.33
C HIS A 220 -17.04 9.77 -6.66
N ARG A 221 -18.00 10.44 -6.00
CA ARG A 221 -18.22 11.90 -6.12
C ARG A 221 -18.59 12.47 -4.75
N VAL A 222 -18.20 13.72 -4.54
CA VAL A 222 -18.68 14.54 -3.45
C VAL A 222 -19.85 15.38 -3.98
N LEU A 223 -21.02 15.23 -3.37
CA LEU A 223 -22.21 16.01 -3.68
C LEU A 223 -22.40 17.07 -2.59
N THR A 224 -22.53 18.33 -2.99
CA THR A 224 -22.77 19.45 -2.08
C THR A 224 -24.11 20.11 -2.40
N GLY A 225 -24.91 20.38 -1.37
CA GLY A 225 -26.22 20.99 -1.56
C GLY A 225 -26.88 21.43 -0.26
N PRO A 226 -28.14 21.92 -0.31
CA PRO A 226 -28.86 22.42 0.87
C PRO A 226 -29.10 21.29 1.90
N ALA A 227 -28.65 21.46 3.14
CA ALA A 227 -28.85 20.48 4.21
C ALA A 227 -30.32 20.14 4.47
N ALA A 228 -31.22 21.08 4.29
CA ALA A 228 -32.67 20.87 4.43
C ALA A 228 -33.25 19.85 3.40
N GLN A 229 -32.58 19.63 2.29
CA GLN A 229 -33.01 18.73 1.23
C GLN A 229 -32.30 17.37 1.29
N ALA A 230 -31.19 17.26 2.04
CA ALA A 230 -30.35 16.07 2.08
C ALA A 230 -31.13 14.78 2.35
N GLY A 231 -32.01 14.78 3.36
CA GLY A 231 -32.78 13.58 3.75
C GLY A 231 -33.65 12.97 2.66
N ARG A 232 -34.06 13.76 1.64
CA ARG A 232 -34.84 13.26 0.50
C ARG A 232 -33.99 12.55 -0.53
N HIS A 233 -32.72 12.93 -0.68
CA HIS A 233 -31.83 12.43 -1.72
C HIS A 233 -30.94 11.30 -1.23
N LEU A 234 -30.55 11.27 0.05
CA LEU A 234 -29.71 10.23 0.65
C LEU A 234 -30.25 8.80 0.45
N GLN A 235 -31.56 8.63 0.32
CA GLN A 235 -32.20 7.31 0.12
C GLN A 235 -32.00 6.74 -1.31
N HIS A 236 -31.63 7.58 -2.27
CA HIS A 236 -31.48 7.23 -3.68
C HIS A 236 -30.03 7.09 -4.10
N TRP A 237 -29.08 7.52 -3.26
CA TRP A 237 -27.65 7.47 -3.53
C TRP A 237 -26.99 6.34 -2.76
N ASP A 238 -25.99 5.75 -3.32
CA ASP A 238 -25.08 4.82 -2.59
C ASP A 238 -24.10 5.66 -1.74
N VAL A 239 -24.59 6.05 -0.57
CA VAL A 239 -23.90 6.98 0.33
C VAL A 239 -22.79 6.23 1.07
N VAL A 240 -21.56 6.73 0.96
CA VAL A 240 -20.42 6.28 1.77
C VAL A 240 -20.39 7.05 3.08
N HIS A 241 -20.45 8.40 3.01
CA HIS A 241 -20.44 9.28 4.17
C HIS A 241 -21.27 10.51 3.90
N ALA A 242 -21.99 11.02 4.92
CA ALA A 242 -22.74 12.25 4.84
C ALA A 242 -22.48 13.15 6.04
N SER A 243 -22.10 14.40 5.77
CA SER A 243 -21.98 15.47 6.76
C SER A 243 -23.02 16.54 6.48
N CYS A 244 -23.93 16.77 7.42
CA CYS A 244 -24.98 17.77 7.31
C CYS A 244 -24.75 18.87 8.34
N ALA A 245 -24.09 19.94 7.92
CA ALA A 245 -23.87 21.13 8.73
C ALA A 245 -24.60 22.31 8.07
N ALA A 246 -25.75 22.75 8.64
CA ALA A 246 -26.53 23.86 8.07
C ALA A 246 -25.66 25.09 7.79
N PRO A 247 -25.79 25.71 6.61
CA PRO A 247 -26.85 25.50 5.60
C PRO A 247 -26.56 24.41 4.56
N LEU A 248 -25.35 23.81 4.52
CA LEU A 248 -24.90 22.89 3.50
C LEU A 248 -24.82 21.45 4.03
N ALA A 249 -25.05 20.51 3.13
CA ALA A 249 -24.70 19.09 3.28
C ALA A 249 -23.62 18.73 2.28
N GLU A 250 -22.68 17.89 2.72
CA GLU A 250 -21.65 17.27 1.91
C GLU A 250 -21.82 15.75 2.00
N VAL A 251 -21.96 15.09 0.86
CA VAL A 251 -22.25 13.65 0.77
C VAL A 251 -21.30 13.00 -0.19
N LEU A 252 -20.48 12.07 0.31
CA LEU A 252 -19.67 11.23 -0.55
C LEU A 252 -20.51 10.03 -0.97
N VAL A 253 -20.63 9.85 -2.29
CA VAL A 253 -21.40 8.77 -2.92
C VAL A 253 -20.54 7.91 -3.82
N ARG A 254 -20.91 6.65 -3.95
CA ARG A 254 -20.31 5.70 -4.87
C ARG A 254 -21.25 5.42 -6.05
N GLY A 255 -20.66 5.15 -7.24
CA GLY A 255 -21.43 4.75 -8.43
C GLY A 255 -22.29 5.84 -9.04
N TYR A 256 -22.08 7.11 -8.66
CA TYR A 256 -22.82 8.22 -9.25
C TYR A 256 -22.42 8.41 -10.71
N ALA A 257 -23.35 8.12 -11.62
CA ALA A 257 -23.14 8.34 -13.04
C ALA A 257 -23.26 9.84 -13.36
N THR A 258 -22.24 10.41 -14.02
CA THR A 258 -22.25 11.82 -14.46
C THR A 258 -23.40 12.20 -15.39
N CYS A 259 -24.16 11.20 -15.86
CA CYS A 259 -25.34 11.36 -16.75
C CYS A 259 -26.66 11.54 -15.97
N GLU A 260 -26.69 11.34 -14.66
CA GLU A 260 -27.92 11.58 -13.87
C GLU A 260 -28.11 13.08 -13.65
N PRO A 261 -29.34 13.59 -13.88
CA PRO A 261 -29.61 15.00 -13.63
C PRO A 261 -29.46 15.31 -12.14
N MET A 262 -28.59 16.27 -11.83
CA MET A 262 -28.39 16.72 -10.47
C MET A 262 -29.66 17.41 -9.93
N PRO A 263 -30.07 17.13 -8.69
CA PRO A 263 -31.18 17.84 -8.09
C PRO A 263 -30.91 19.34 -8.02
N PRO A 264 -31.94 20.21 -8.14
CA PRO A 264 -31.74 21.66 -8.07
C PRO A 264 -31.03 22.10 -6.78
N GLY A 265 -29.97 22.87 -6.93
CA GLY A 265 -29.16 23.37 -5.81
C GLY A 265 -28.10 22.39 -5.29
N TRP A 266 -27.89 21.28 -5.97
CA TRP A 266 -26.81 20.35 -5.71
C TRP A 266 -25.76 20.42 -6.81
N ASP A 267 -24.49 20.30 -6.39
CA ASP A 267 -23.32 20.23 -7.28
C ASP A 267 -22.51 18.98 -7.00
N ALA A 268 -21.89 18.41 -8.04
CA ALA A 268 -21.00 17.24 -7.93
C ALA A 268 -19.56 17.66 -8.19
N HIS A 269 -18.66 17.22 -7.31
CA HIS A 269 -17.24 17.49 -7.39
C HIS A 269 -16.43 16.17 -7.42
N SER A 270 -15.29 16.21 -8.10
CA SER A 270 -14.27 15.17 -7.95
C SER A 270 -13.67 15.26 -6.54
N LEU A 271 -13.16 14.13 -6.05
CA LEU A 271 -12.52 14.04 -4.74
C LEU A 271 -11.06 13.67 -4.87
N THR A 272 -10.29 13.97 -3.85
CA THR A 272 -8.90 13.55 -3.66
C THR A 272 -8.84 12.17 -3.00
N LEU A 273 -7.68 11.51 -3.06
CA LEU A 273 -7.44 10.24 -2.37
C LEU A 273 -7.59 10.40 -0.84
N GLU A 274 -7.20 11.56 -0.32
CA GLU A 274 -7.35 11.89 1.10
C GLU A 274 -8.81 11.96 1.50
N GLU A 275 -9.65 12.68 0.76
CA GLU A 275 -11.10 12.79 1.02
C GLU A 275 -11.79 11.44 0.95
N LEU A 276 -11.46 10.60 -0.06
CA LEU A 276 -11.95 9.23 -0.17
C LEU A 276 -11.61 8.43 1.08
N THR A 277 -10.34 8.42 1.45
CA THR A 277 -9.83 7.64 2.59
C THR A 277 -10.47 8.09 3.90
N LEU A 278 -10.55 9.39 4.14
CA LEU A 278 -11.16 9.95 5.36
C LEU A 278 -12.63 9.60 5.47
N ALA A 279 -13.38 9.63 4.37
CA ALA A 279 -14.79 9.27 4.36
C ALA A 279 -15.00 7.80 4.77
N TYR A 280 -14.24 6.87 4.18
CA TYR A 280 -14.33 5.46 4.56
C TYR A 280 -13.86 5.20 6.00
N LEU A 281 -12.86 5.90 6.50
CA LEU A 281 -12.42 5.76 7.89
C LEU A 281 -13.48 6.23 8.90
N ARG A 282 -14.33 7.19 8.53
CA ARG A 282 -15.45 7.66 9.35
C ARG A 282 -16.61 6.66 9.37
N GLU A 283 -16.73 5.84 8.33
CA GLU A 283 -17.81 4.86 8.14
C GLU A 283 -17.24 3.43 8.07
N PRO A 284 -16.94 2.81 9.22
CA PRO A 284 -16.24 1.53 9.26
C PRO A 284 -16.98 0.35 8.61
N ASP A 285 -18.29 0.48 8.43
CA ASP A 285 -19.13 -0.54 7.79
C ASP A 285 -19.24 -0.36 6.27
N ALA A 286 -18.83 0.79 5.75
CA ALA A 286 -18.73 1.03 4.32
C ALA A 286 -17.48 0.32 3.76
N ALA A 287 -17.60 -0.28 2.57
CA ALA A 287 -16.49 -0.94 1.89
C ALA A 287 -16.55 -0.75 0.38
N ALA A 288 -15.40 -0.58 -0.25
CA ALA A 288 -15.21 -0.62 -1.70
C ALA A 288 -14.10 -1.63 -2.02
N LEU A 289 -14.51 -2.87 -2.22
CA LEU A 289 -13.62 -3.97 -2.58
C LEU A 289 -13.86 -4.34 -4.05
N PRO A 290 -12.83 -4.78 -4.79
CA PRO A 290 -13.02 -5.28 -6.14
C PRO A 290 -14.01 -6.47 -6.07
N GLY A 291 -14.99 -6.44 -6.96
CA GLY A 291 -15.90 -7.58 -7.12
C GLY A 291 -15.11 -8.86 -7.43
N PRO A 292 -15.70 -10.06 -7.23
CA PRO A 292 -15.03 -11.30 -7.58
C PRO A 292 -14.59 -11.23 -9.03
N ALA A 293 -13.30 -11.48 -9.28
CA ALA A 293 -12.70 -11.45 -10.61
C ALA A 293 -13.58 -12.32 -11.54
N ARG A 294 -14.14 -11.72 -12.59
CA ARG A 294 -14.83 -12.47 -13.64
C ARG A 294 -13.79 -13.40 -14.24
N THR A 295 -13.87 -14.69 -13.93
CA THR A 295 -13.09 -15.71 -14.61
C THR A 295 -13.50 -15.66 -16.08
N HIS A 296 -12.61 -15.12 -16.93
CA HIS A 296 -12.74 -15.29 -18.37
C HIS A 296 -12.60 -16.79 -18.64
N SER A 297 -13.73 -17.47 -18.80
CA SER A 297 -13.76 -18.79 -19.41
C SER A 297 -13.32 -18.63 -20.87
N PRO A 298 -12.24 -19.28 -21.30
CA PRO A 298 -11.88 -19.27 -22.72
C PRO A 298 -13.03 -19.93 -23.50
N GLY A 299 -13.67 -19.13 -24.37
CA GLY A 299 -14.78 -19.56 -25.19
C GLY A 299 -14.44 -20.84 -25.95
N THR A 300 -15.20 -21.86 -25.72
CA THR A 300 -15.26 -23.11 -26.51
C THR A 300 -15.49 -22.73 -27.96
N LYS A 301 -14.50 -22.84 -28.82
CA LYS A 301 -14.69 -22.79 -30.26
C LYS A 301 -15.47 -24.03 -30.64
N GLU A 302 -16.76 -23.84 -30.91
CA GLU A 302 -17.57 -24.86 -31.63
C GLU A 302 -16.89 -25.14 -32.97
N ARG A 303 -16.47 -26.39 -33.14
CA ARG A 303 -16.12 -26.95 -34.44
C ARG A 303 -17.43 -27.26 -35.15
N THR A 304 -17.79 -26.43 -36.11
CA THR A 304 -18.81 -26.79 -37.11
C THR A 304 -18.20 -27.78 -38.09
N LYS A 305 -18.89 -28.89 -38.23
CA LYS A 305 -18.64 -29.89 -39.29
C LYS A 305 -19.14 -29.37 -40.65
#